data_bfb286e99d5d214aa8906646f5dedf37
#
_entry.id   bfb286e99d5d214aa8906646f5dedf37
#
_cell.length_a   1.000
_cell.length_b   1.000
_cell.length_c   1.000
_cell.angle_alpha   90.00
_cell.angle_beta   90.00
_cell.angle_gamma   90.00
#
_symmetry.space_group_name_H-M   'P 1'
#
loop_
_entity.id
_entity.type
_entity.pdbx_description
1 polymer ?
#
loop_
_entity_poly.entity_id
_entity_poly.type
_entity_poly.pdbx_seq_one_letter_code
_entity_poly.pdbx_strand_id
1 'polypeptide(L)'
;MASNRLIPLRVSNKKAYVWDIDGETKGPHIATHSRPSDIATLRSSHRLCGVLTGTLPHLSQQNVFLGVPLLLMPEEVVLLVEKGLAILVDDQNAHHDPSAAEMEKWDSERLRGVEEQLALAEEHDAREALHPDRGMSEKAILKRKEREERKARGKANAHDPDQGVSTPVITESVPDPVESSRITPSHSSGAIPARNSATSYTVHVPGASSTFEWYAPSIHSFTTLAAARDAGMWDYPETPAQRARCAVFRDLWEQGYFMGGGFKFGGEYLVYPGDPLRYHSHFVASVIESPAAPLRPMEIIAHGRLGTGTKKAHLLCEWNEEKKTVTHYSIEWAGFG
;
A
#
# COMPACT_ATOMS: atom_id res chain seq x y z
N MET A 1 30.62 2.62 10.71
CA MET A 1 29.62 1.66 11.24
C MET A 1 28.27 2.34 11.03
N ALA A 2 27.46 1.82 10.11
CA ALA A 2 26.11 2.35 9.91
C ALA A 2 25.32 2.06 11.20
N SER A 3 24.79 3.09 11.83
CA SER A 3 23.85 2.95 12.94
C SER A 3 22.69 2.09 12.44
N ASN A 4 22.53 0.91 13.03
CA ASN A 4 21.41 0.02 12.72
C ASN A 4 20.14 0.67 13.33
N ARG A 5 19.52 1.57 12.57
CA ARG A 5 18.25 2.18 12.98
C ARG A 5 17.19 1.11 12.94
N LEU A 6 16.45 0.98 14.05
CA LEU A 6 15.31 0.08 14.12
C LEU A 6 14.13 0.68 13.34
N ILE A 7 13.48 -0.15 12.54
CA ILE A 7 12.32 0.23 11.75
C ILE A 7 11.08 0.32 12.66
N PRO A 8 10.38 1.47 12.74
CA PRO A 8 9.19 1.60 13.56
C PRO A 8 8.00 0.92 12.87
N LEU A 9 7.43 -0.09 13.51
CA LEU A 9 6.21 -0.76 13.10
C LEU A 9 5.05 -0.21 13.93
N ARG A 10 4.17 0.57 13.31
CA ARG A 10 3.00 1.13 13.99
C ARG A 10 1.91 0.09 14.08
N VAL A 11 1.50 -0.21 15.29
CA VAL A 11 0.48 -1.22 15.57
C VAL A 11 -0.85 -0.53 15.88
N SER A 12 -1.88 -0.91 15.13
CA SER A 12 -3.26 -0.53 15.40
C SER A 12 -4.16 -1.73 15.16
N ASN A 13 -5.06 -2.04 16.08
CA ASN A 13 -5.96 -3.21 16.03
C ASN A 13 -5.22 -4.53 15.73
N LYS A 14 -4.10 -4.77 16.40
CA LYS A 14 -3.23 -5.97 16.23
C LYS A 14 -2.72 -6.19 14.79
N LYS A 15 -2.62 -5.13 14.01
CA LYS A 15 -2.00 -5.11 12.68
C LYS A 15 -0.83 -4.13 12.69
N ALA A 16 0.28 -4.51 12.09
CA ALA A 16 1.48 -3.69 12.02
C ALA A 16 1.63 -3.04 10.65
N TYR A 17 1.83 -1.75 10.64
CA TYR A 17 1.96 -0.92 9.45
C TYR A 17 3.32 -0.23 9.42
N VAL A 18 3.89 -0.12 8.23
CA VAL A 18 5.08 0.68 7.97
C VAL A 18 4.68 1.87 7.12
N TRP A 19 4.95 3.04 7.66
CA TRP A 19 4.80 4.30 6.95
C TRP A 19 6.18 4.75 6.48
N ASP A 20 6.30 5.07 5.21
CA ASP A 20 7.52 5.58 4.63
C ASP A 20 7.64 7.07 4.91
N ILE A 21 8.18 7.41 6.09
CA ILE A 21 8.04 8.74 6.67
C ILE A 21 9.30 9.56 6.58
N ASP A 22 10.42 8.97 6.27
CA ASP A 22 11.70 9.67 6.26
C ASP A 22 12.07 10.34 4.93
N GLY A 23 11.08 10.78 4.18
CA GLY A 23 11.26 11.86 3.25
C GLY A 23 11.17 13.18 4.00
N GLU A 24 12.22 13.63 4.69
CA GLU A 24 12.42 15.05 4.88
C GLU A 24 12.53 15.70 3.49
N THR A 25 11.41 15.95 2.86
CA THR A 25 11.32 16.86 1.73
C THR A 25 11.41 18.29 2.27
N LYS A 26 12.59 18.66 2.72
CA LYS A 26 12.97 20.06 2.78
C LYS A 26 13.18 20.54 1.34
N GLY A 27 12.12 21.12 0.77
CA GLY A 27 12.17 22.00 -0.38
C GLY A 27 12.66 21.42 -1.73
N PRO A 28 12.53 22.16 -2.83
CA PRO A 28 12.86 21.73 -4.20
C PRO A 28 14.37 21.77 -4.50
N HIS A 29 15.22 21.45 -3.57
CA HIS A 29 16.67 21.37 -3.78
C HIS A 29 17.15 19.93 -3.67
N ILE A 30 17.39 19.34 -4.87
CA ILE A 30 18.35 18.27 -5.19
C ILE A 30 18.66 17.35 -4.01
N ALA A 31 17.99 16.19 -4.03
CA ALA A 31 18.25 15.06 -3.16
C ALA A 31 19.70 14.56 -3.30
N THR A 32 20.61 15.12 -2.53
CA THR A 32 21.88 14.50 -2.24
C THR A 32 21.73 13.72 -0.95
N HIS A 33 21.74 12.39 -1.08
CA HIS A 33 21.64 11.37 -0.02
C HIS A 33 20.22 11.15 0.56
N SER A 34 19.30 10.72 -0.28
CA SER A 34 18.07 10.07 0.19
C SER A 34 18.46 8.77 0.90
N ARG A 35 18.22 8.70 2.22
CA ARG A 35 18.26 7.43 2.94
C ARG A 35 17.20 6.52 2.32
N PRO A 36 17.48 5.23 2.11
CA PRO A 36 16.46 4.31 1.63
C PRO A 36 15.29 4.36 2.61
N SER A 37 14.09 4.43 2.07
CA SER A 37 12.88 4.39 2.87
C SER A 37 12.81 3.09 3.67
N ASP A 38 12.08 3.09 4.78
CA ASP A 38 11.91 1.88 5.60
C ASP A 38 11.31 0.74 4.77
N ILE A 39 10.36 1.02 3.89
CA ILE A 39 9.75 0.04 2.98
C ILE A 39 10.79 -0.51 1.99
N ALA A 40 11.62 0.36 1.41
CA ALA A 40 12.68 -0.09 0.51
C ALA A 40 13.73 -0.94 1.25
N THR A 41 14.06 -0.60 2.50
CA THR A 41 14.96 -1.36 3.36
C THR A 41 14.40 -2.74 3.69
N LEU A 42 13.11 -2.82 4.08
CA LEU A 42 12.44 -4.10 4.33
C LEU A 42 12.51 -5.01 3.11
N ARG A 43 12.25 -4.47 1.93
CA ARG A 43 12.22 -5.24 0.70
C ARG A 43 13.59 -5.64 0.20
N SER A 44 14.53 -4.69 0.12
CA SER A 44 15.85 -4.93 -0.50
C SER A 44 16.83 -5.64 0.45
N SER A 45 16.83 -5.25 1.73
CA SER A 45 17.81 -5.76 2.70
C SER A 45 17.27 -6.92 3.52
N HIS A 46 15.97 -6.90 3.84
CA HIS A 46 15.37 -7.91 4.71
C HIS A 46 14.46 -8.91 3.99
N ARG A 47 14.27 -8.79 2.68
CA ARG A 47 13.45 -9.71 1.86
C ARG A 47 12.02 -9.89 2.38
N LEU A 48 11.43 -8.79 2.88
CA LEU A 48 10.05 -8.76 3.36
C LEU A 48 9.20 -7.93 2.41
N CYS A 49 8.04 -8.44 2.06
CA CYS A 49 7.22 -7.85 1.00
C CYS A 49 6.10 -6.98 1.55
N GLY A 50 5.41 -7.43 2.58
CA GLY A 50 4.18 -6.82 3.04
C GLY A 50 3.14 -6.62 1.92
N VAL A 51 2.08 -5.91 2.21
CA VAL A 51 1.04 -5.53 1.25
C VAL A 51 0.77 -4.03 1.37
N LEU A 52 0.97 -3.28 0.28
CA LEU A 52 0.58 -1.88 0.22
C LEU A 52 -0.95 -1.78 0.29
N THR A 53 -1.47 -0.97 1.19
CA THR A 53 -2.91 -0.88 1.49
C THR A 53 -3.51 0.51 1.28
N GLY A 54 -2.66 1.53 1.06
CA GLY A 54 -3.11 2.90 0.85
C GLY A 54 -3.81 3.10 -0.49
N THR A 55 -4.80 3.96 -0.51
CA THR A 55 -5.51 4.37 -1.72
C THR A 55 -5.44 5.88 -1.88
N LEU A 56 -5.32 6.35 -3.11
CA LEU A 56 -5.43 7.77 -3.41
C LEU A 56 -6.90 8.14 -3.63
N PRO A 57 -7.36 9.31 -3.12
CA PRO A 57 -8.70 9.80 -3.38
C PRO A 57 -8.95 9.91 -4.89
N HIS A 58 -10.18 9.62 -5.32
CA HIS A 58 -10.67 9.76 -6.70
C HIS A 58 -10.04 8.83 -7.76
N LEU A 59 -9.22 7.86 -7.38
CA LEU A 59 -8.74 6.84 -8.31
C LEU A 59 -9.60 5.58 -8.21
N SER A 60 -10.01 5.05 -9.37
CA SER A 60 -10.74 3.79 -9.40
C SER A 60 -9.82 2.64 -8.99
N GLN A 61 -10.31 1.77 -8.10
CA GLN A 61 -9.48 0.72 -7.46
C GLN A 61 -8.99 -0.39 -8.40
N GLN A 62 -9.48 -0.45 -9.62
CA GLN A 62 -9.23 -1.61 -10.49
C GLN A 62 -7.86 -1.64 -11.17
N ASN A 63 -7.16 -0.52 -11.28
CA ASN A 63 -5.89 -0.44 -12.01
C ASN A 63 -4.83 0.42 -11.29
N VAL A 64 -4.96 0.63 -9.98
CA VAL A 64 -4.07 1.54 -9.24
C VAL A 64 -3.12 0.74 -8.38
N PHE A 65 -1.84 1.06 -8.47
CA PHE A 65 -0.86 0.62 -7.48
C PHE A 65 -1.23 1.23 -6.13
N LEU A 66 -1.44 0.36 -5.15
CA LEU A 66 -1.70 0.78 -3.79
C LEU A 66 -0.45 1.48 -3.24
N GLY A 67 -0.67 2.53 -2.46
CA GLY A 67 0.38 3.30 -1.80
C GLY A 67 0.59 2.88 -0.34
N VAL A 68 1.36 3.69 0.37
CA VAL A 68 1.56 3.54 1.82
C VAL A 68 0.22 3.68 2.58
N PRO A 69 0.07 3.00 3.70
CA PRO A 69 1.07 2.23 4.42
C PRO A 69 1.26 0.81 3.88
N LEU A 70 2.42 0.22 4.22
CA LEU A 70 2.69 -1.19 4.03
C LEU A 70 2.16 -1.97 5.23
N LEU A 71 1.24 -2.88 5.01
CA LEU A 71 0.75 -3.83 6.01
C LEU A 71 1.64 -5.07 6.00
N LEU A 72 2.19 -5.43 7.16
CA LEU A 72 3.00 -6.63 7.33
C LEU A 72 2.15 -7.82 7.76
N MET A 73 2.54 -9.00 7.33
CA MET A 73 2.03 -10.25 7.89
C MET A 73 2.52 -10.40 9.35
N PRO A 74 1.74 -11.06 10.22
CA PRO A 74 2.16 -11.25 11.62
C PRO A 74 3.52 -11.96 11.76
N GLU A 75 3.83 -12.91 10.88
CA GLU A 75 5.10 -13.63 10.84
C GLU A 75 6.28 -12.72 10.46
N GLU A 76 6.06 -11.77 9.55
CA GLU A 76 7.06 -10.75 9.18
C GLU A 76 7.39 -9.86 10.39
N VAL A 77 6.37 -9.47 11.14
CA VAL A 77 6.53 -8.66 12.37
C VAL A 77 7.33 -9.40 13.42
N VAL A 78 6.97 -10.67 13.70
CA VAL A 78 7.67 -11.51 14.66
C VAL A 78 9.15 -11.67 14.27
N LEU A 79 9.41 -11.97 13.02
CA LEU A 79 10.77 -12.12 12.51
C LEU A 79 11.60 -10.83 12.69
N LEU A 80 11.04 -9.69 12.33
CA LEU A 80 11.73 -8.39 12.43
C LEU A 80 12.08 -8.03 13.87
N VAL A 81 11.16 -8.21 14.80
CA VAL A 81 11.36 -7.88 16.21
C VAL A 81 12.36 -8.83 16.84
N GLU A 82 12.26 -10.15 16.59
CA GLU A 82 13.19 -11.14 17.12
C GLU A 82 14.62 -11.02 16.57
N LYS A 83 14.77 -10.55 15.33
CA LYS A 83 16.08 -10.25 14.75
C LYS A 83 16.62 -8.87 15.18
N GLY A 84 15.87 -8.11 15.98
CA GLY A 84 16.27 -6.76 16.43
C GLY A 84 16.37 -5.75 15.28
N LEU A 85 15.54 -5.91 14.25
CA LEU A 85 15.52 -5.04 13.07
C LEU A 85 14.42 -3.97 13.16
N ALA A 86 13.40 -4.20 13.99
CA ALA A 86 12.27 -3.31 14.16
C ALA A 86 11.82 -3.17 15.61
N ILE A 87 11.08 -2.12 15.90
CA ILE A 87 10.37 -1.89 17.16
C ILE A 87 8.87 -1.79 16.89
N LEU A 88 8.08 -2.23 17.84
CA LEU A 88 6.63 -2.07 17.81
C LEU A 88 6.26 -0.74 18.47
N VAL A 89 5.41 0.02 17.83
CA VAL A 89 4.89 1.30 18.37
C VAL A 89 3.38 1.17 18.49
N ASP A 90 2.87 1.37 19.69
CA ASP A 90 1.44 1.48 19.93
C ASP A 90 0.95 2.82 19.39
N ASP A 91 0.51 2.80 18.14
CA ASP A 91 0.17 4.02 17.40
C ASP A 91 -1.01 4.76 18.03
N GLN A 92 -1.96 4.01 18.59
CA GLN A 92 -3.13 4.58 19.22
C GLN A 92 -2.79 5.34 20.51
N ASN A 93 -1.97 4.74 21.38
CA ASN A 93 -1.58 5.34 22.65
C ASN A 93 -0.42 6.33 22.51
N ALA A 94 0.30 6.31 21.38
CA ALA A 94 1.35 7.27 21.07
C ALA A 94 0.82 8.70 20.79
N HIS A 95 -0.48 8.83 20.51
CA HIS A 95 -1.16 10.11 20.36
C HIS A 95 -1.78 10.54 21.71
N HIS A 96 -1.48 11.75 22.16
CA HIS A 96 -2.24 12.38 23.23
C HIS A 96 -3.25 13.38 22.65
N ASP A 97 -4.25 13.72 23.42
CA ASP A 97 -5.26 14.70 23.01
C ASP A 97 -4.59 16.07 22.82
N PRO A 98 -4.63 16.67 21.61
CA PRO A 98 -4.01 17.95 21.36
C PRO A 98 -4.73 19.07 22.09
N SER A 99 -3.98 20.02 22.63
CA SER A 99 -4.51 21.25 23.16
C SER A 99 -5.11 22.14 22.06
N ALA A 100 -5.99 23.07 22.45
CA ALA A 100 -6.57 24.02 21.50
C ALA A 100 -5.51 24.83 20.73
N ALA A 101 -4.41 25.20 21.41
CA ALA A 101 -3.31 25.95 20.78
C ALA A 101 -2.53 25.13 19.77
N GLU A 102 -2.29 23.83 20.04
CA GLU A 102 -1.65 22.92 19.08
C GLU A 102 -2.53 22.71 17.84
N MET A 103 -3.83 22.57 18.03
CA MET A 103 -4.78 22.46 16.92
C MET A 103 -4.84 23.71 16.07
N GLU A 104 -4.87 24.90 16.67
CA GLU A 104 -4.87 26.16 15.94
C GLU A 104 -3.57 26.36 15.14
N LYS A 105 -2.42 26.03 15.76
CA LYS A 105 -1.13 26.07 15.09
C LYS A 105 -1.11 25.11 13.89
N TRP A 106 -1.55 23.88 14.07
CA TRP A 106 -1.62 22.88 13.00
C TRP A 106 -2.54 23.32 11.86
N ASP A 107 -3.73 23.84 12.18
CA ASP A 107 -4.66 24.34 11.17
C ASP A 107 -4.07 25.52 10.36
N SER A 108 -3.37 26.42 11.03
CA SER A 108 -2.71 27.55 10.36
C SER A 108 -1.59 27.10 9.42
N GLU A 109 -0.77 26.14 9.85
CA GLU A 109 0.29 25.55 9.03
C GLU A 109 -0.28 24.76 7.84
N ARG A 110 -1.35 24.01 8.06
CA ARG A 110 -2.07 23.29 7.03
C ARG A 110 -2.64 24.22 5.96
N LEU A 111 -3.30 25.29 6.36
CA LEU A 111 -3.85 26.29 5.45
C LEU A 111 -2.74 26.97 4.64
N ARG A 112 -1.65 27.36 5.27
CA ARG A 112 -0.49 27.93 4.58
C ARG A 112 0.09 26.95 3.55
N GLY A 113 0.24 25.66 3.91
CA GLY A 113 0.73 24.64 2.98
C GLY A 113 -0.20 24.45 1.77
N VAL A 114 -1.52 24.54 1.95
CA VAL A 114 -2.49 24.48 0.85
C VAL A 114 -2.35 25.71 -0.06
N GLU A 115 -2.21 26.91 0.50
CA GLU A 115 -2.01 28.15 -0.26
C GLU A 115 -0.71 28.10 -1.09
N GLU A 116 0.39 27.63 -0.50
CA GLU A 116 1.66 27.45 -1.20
C GLU A 116 1.53 26.46 -2.37
N GLN A 117 0.85 25.32 -2.15
CA GLN A 117 0.61 24.34 -3.22
C GLN A 117 -0.26 24.88 -4.33
N LEU A 118 -1.31 25.64 -4.01
CA LEU A 118 -2.15 26.29 -5.01
C LEU A 118 -1.37 27.33 -5.83
N ALA A 119 -0.53 28.12 -5.17
CA ALA A 119 0.31 29.09 -5.86
C ALA A 119 1.31 28.40 -6.82
N LEU A 120 1.93 27.30 -6.40
CA LEU A 120 2.81 26.48 -7.26
C LEU A 120 2.06 25.85 -8.43
N ALA A 121 0.83 25.37 -8.21
CA ALA A 121 0.00 24.83 -9.27
C ALA A 121 -0.41 25.92 -10.30
N GLU A 122 -0.76 27.11 -9.83
CA GLU A 122 -1.08 28.26 -10.70
C GLU A 122 0.17 28.68 -11.52
N GLU A 123 1.35 28.70 -10.90
CA GLU A 123 2.61 29.00 -11.61
C GLU A 123 2.93 27.93 -12.67
N HIS A 124 2.72 26.65 -12.32
CA HIS A 124 2.93 25.56 -13.27
C HIS A 124 1.98 25.66 -14.47
N ASP A 125 0.69 25.89 -14.21
CA ASP A 125 -0.32 26.04 -15.26
C ASP A 125 -0.04 27.27 -16.15
N ALA A 126 0.40 28.39 -15.56
CA ALA A 126 0.83 29.56 -16.30
C ALA A 126 2.06 29.27 -17.18
N ARG A 127 3.02 28.50 -16.68
CA ARG A 127 4.21 28.08 -17.43
C ARG A 127 3.87 27.12 -18.57
N GLU A 128 2.94 26.18 -18.35
CA GLU A 128 2.44 25.31 -19.43
C GLU A 128 1.64 26.08 -20.49
N ALA A 129 0.84 27.05 -20.07
CA ALA A 129 0.10 27.91 -20.99
C ALA A 129 1.02 28.77 -21.91
N LEU A 130 2.18 29.18 -21.39
CA LEU A 130 3.20 29.88 -22.18
C LEU A 130 3.92 28.98 -23.18
N HIS A 131 4.01 27.68 -22.91
CA HIS A 131 4.72 26.70 -23.75
C HIS A 131 3.87 25.43 -24.00
N PRO A 132 2.73 25.55 -24.71
CA PRO A 132 1.78 24.44 -24.87
C PRO A 132 2.34 23.23 -25.65
N ASP A 133 3.45 23.40 -26.34
CA ASP A 133 4.09 22.38 -27.17
C ASP A 133 5.34 21.74 -26.53
N ARG A 134 5.68 22.13 -25.30
CA ARG A 134 6.87 21.61 -24.60
C ARG A 134 6.65 20.18 -24.18
N GLY A 135 7.44 19.25 -24.75
CA GLY A 135 7.36 17.81 -24.47
C GLY A 135 6.47 17.03 -25.43
N MET A 136 5.82 17.66 -26.39
CA MET A 136 5.07 16.98 -27.43
C MET A 136 5.99 16.61 -28.61
N SER A 137 5.80 15.42 -29.18
CA SER A 137 6.49 15.07 -30.43
C SER A 137 5.94 15.90 -31.60
N GLU A 138 6.77 16.18 -32.62
CA GLU A 138 6.37 16.93 -33.80
C GLU A 138 5.08 16.41 -34.45
N LYS A 139 4.91 15.06 -34.47
CA LYS A 139 3.67 14.43 -34.94
C LYS A 139 2.43 14.78 -34.09
N ALA A 140 2.61 14.92 -32.78
CA ALA A 140 1.52 15.28 -31.87
C ALA A 140 1.13 16.75 -32.04
N ILE A 141 2.10 17.62 -32.26
CA ILE A 141 1.89 19.07 -32.52
C ILE A 141 1.13 19.26 -33.85
N LEU A 142 1.55 18.56 -34.91
CA LEU A 142 0.86 18.59 -36.20
C LEU A 142 -0.59 18.10 -36.08
N LYS A 143 -0.81 16.97 -35.39
CA LYS A 143 -2.14 16.41 -35.19
C LYS A 143 -3.07 17.34 -34.35
N ARG A 144 -2.50 18.08 -33.40
CA ARG A 144 -3.22 19.08 -32.61
C ARG A 144 -3.64 20.29 -33.48
N LYS A 145 -2.73 20.83 -34.29
CA LYS A 145 -3.03 21.93 -35.25
C LYS A 145 -4.12 21.53 -36.24
N GLU A 146 -4.01 20.35 -36.82
CA GLU A 146 -5.02 19.83 -37.74
C GLU A 146 -6.41 19.69 -37.09
N ARG A 147 -6.44 19.26 -35.80
CA ARG A 147 -7.69 19.15 -35.05
C ARG A 147 -8.29 20.50 -34.69
N GLU A 148 -7.45 21.51 -34.40
CA GLU A 148 -7.87 22.88 -34.13
C GLU A 148 -8.40 23.55 -35.41
N GLU A 149 -7.72 23.40 -36.54
CA GLU A 149 -8.19 23.89 -37.86
C GLU A 149 -9.52 23.24 -38.28
N ARG A 150 -9.68 21.91 -37.99
CA ARG A 150 -10.95 21.24 -38.27
C ARG A 150 -12.09 21.75 -37.38
N LYS A 151 -11.79 22.07 -36.12
CA LYS A 151 -12.77 22.70 -35.21
C LYS A 151 -13.12 24.14 -35.63
N ALA A 152 -12.13 24.90 -36.09
CA ALA A 152 -12.36 26.28 -36.59
C ALA A 152 -13.21 26.28 -37.88
N ARG A 153 -12.92 25.37 -38.83
CA ARG A 153 -13.76 25.17 -40.06
C ARG A 153 -15.17 24.69 -39.72
N GLY A 154 -15.34 23.80 -38.71
CA GLY A 154 -16.66 23.35 -38.26
C GLY A 154 -17.48 24.46 -37.64
N LYS A 155 -16.86 25.39 -36.91
CA LYS A 155 -17.54 26.61 -36.36
C LYS A 155 -17.87 27.64 -37.43
N ALA A 156 -17.05 27.78 -38.48
CA ALA A 156 -17.32 28.70 -39.57
C ALA A 156 -18.49 28.25 -40.46
N ASN A 157 -18.71 26.91 -40.58
CA ASN A 157 -19.81 26.34 -41.37
C ASN A 157 -21.14 26.21 -40.61
N ALA A 158 -21.17 26.51 -39.31
CA ALA A 158 -22.37 26.43 -38.48
C ALA A 158 -23.23 27.70 -38.45
N HIS A 159 -22.94 28.66 -39.33
CA HIS A 159 -23.69 29.94 -39.44
C HIS A 159 -24.50 29.99 -40.73
N ASP A 160 -25.27 28.95 -41.05
CA ASP A 160 -26.30 28.99 -42.06
C ASP A 160 -27.59 28.34 -41.50
N PRO A 161 -28.66 29.15 -41.25
CA PRO A 161 -29.85 28.63 -40.62
C PRO A 161 -30.88 28.28 -41.70
N ASP A 162 -30.78 27.14 -42.34
CA ASP A 162 -31.97 26.47 -42.90
C ASP A 162 -31.66 25.02 -43.30
N GLN A 163 -32.43 24.12 -42.75
CA GLN A 163 -32.97 22.84 -43.18
C GLN A 163 -32.93 21.76 -42.10
N GLY A 164 -34.12 21.53 -41.57
CA GLY A 164 -34.35 20.44 -40.64
C GLY A 164 -34.36 19.06 -41.30
N VAL A 165 -33.72 18.10 -40.64
CA VAL A 165 -34.05 16.69 -40.73
C VAL A 165 -33.97 16.07 -39.33
N SER A 166 -35.10 15.59 -38.86
CA SER A 166 -35.30 14.88 -37.62
C SER A 166 -34.79 13.44 -37.75
N THR A 167 -33.92 13.02 -36.84
CA THR A 167 -33.73 11.62 -36.55
C THR A 167 -33.97 11.33 -35.06
N PRO A 168 -34.63 10.25 -34.70
CA PRO A 168 -35.13 10.03 -33.34
C PRO A 168 -34.02 9.58 -32.41
N VAL A 169 -33.88 10.28 -31.28
CA VAL A 169 -33.06 9.91 -30.17
C VAL A 169 -33.82 8.88 -29.33
N ILE A 170 -33.27 7.67 -29.22
CA ILE A 170 -33.71 6.68 -28.25
C ILE A 170 -33.10 7.06 -26.90
N THR A 171 -33.95 7.54 -26.02
CA THR A 171 -33.61 7.80 -24.61
C THR A 171 -33.77 6.52 -23.82
N GLU A 172 -32.66 5.86 -23.46
CA GLU A 172 -32.68 4.91 -22.37
C GLU A 172 -32.59 5.64 -21.04
N SER A 173 -33.64 5.50 -20.25
CA SER A 173 -33.76 6.02 -18.91
C SER A 173 -32.97 5.17 -17.94
N VAL A 174 -31.96 5.75 -17.30
CA VAL A 174 -31.27 5.19 -16.16
C VAL A 174 -32.00 5.64 -14.89
N PRO A 175 -32.32 4.76 -13.94
CA PRO A 175 -33.00 5.12 -12.71
C PRO A 175 -32.05 5.83 -11.73
N ASP A 176 -32.58 6.86 -11.07
CA ASP A 176 -31.92 7.67 -10.05
C ASP A 176 -31.42 6.84 -8.84
N PRO A 177 -30.26 7.16 -8.27
CA PRO A 177 -29.79 6.52 -7.05
C PRO A 177 -30.50 7.10 -5.82
N VAL A 178 -30.93 6.19 -4.97
CA VAL A 178 -31.58 6.40 -3.67
C VAL A 178 -30.75 7.32 -2.77
N GLU A 179 -31.39 8.33 -2.26
CA GLU A 179 -30.90 9.32 -1.31
C GLU A 179 -30.56 8.67 0.03
N SER A 180 -29.28 8.54 0.33
CA SER A 180 -28.77 8.07 1.62
C SER A 180 -28.50 9.28 2.52
N SER A 181 -29.25 9.35 3.62
CA SER A 181 -29.21 10.39 4.64
C SER A 181 -27.80 10.59 5.21
N ARG A 182 -27.23 11.76 4.97
CA ARG A 182 -25.98 12.24 5.58
C ARG A 182 -26.22 12.67 7.01
N ILE A 183 -25.57 11.97 7.96
CA ILE A 183 -25.33 12.50 9.31
C ILE A 183 -24.09 13.39 9.20
N THR A 184 -24.26 14.67 9.33
CA THR A 184 -23.16 15.65 9.40
C THR A 184 -22.75 15.88 10.85
N PRO A 185 -21.50 15.65 11.26
CA PRO A 185 -20.96 16.23 12.46
C PRO A 185 -20.61 17.69 12.19
N SER A 186 -21.24 18.60 12.93
CA SER A 186 -20.94 20.01 12.88
C SER A 186 -19.63 20.31 13.61
N HIS A 187 -18.52 20.34 12.89
CA HIS A 187 -17.35 21.08 13.32
C HIS A 187 -17.15 22.23 12.34
N SER A 188 -17.10 23.46 12.88
CA SER A 188 -16.84 24.69 12.15
C SER A 188 -15.39 24.71 11.67
N SER A 189 -15.12 24.00 10.57
CA SER A 189 -13.88 24.18 9.83
C SER A 189 -14.01 25.41 8.97
N GLY A 190 -13.07 26.36 9.07
CA GLY A 190 -12.98 27.53 8.23
C GLY A 190 -13.14 27.15 6.76
N ALA A 191 -14.12 27.77 6.13
CA ALA A 191 -14.45 27.51 4.74
C ALA A 191 -13.27 27.92 3.85
N ILE A 192 -12.68 26.94 3.16
CA ILE A 192 -11.76 27.20 2.04
C ILE A 192 -12.58 27.92 0.97
N PRO A 193 -12.14 29.08 0.48
CA PRO A 193 -12.88 29.81 -0.55
C PRO A 193 -13.02 28.91 -1.79
N ALA A 194 -14.26 28.67 -2.22
CA ALA A 194 -14.55 27.90 -3.41
C ALA A 194 -14.06 28.69 -4.65
N ARG A 195 -12.87 28.34 -5.16
CA ARG A 195 -12.40 28.81 -6.47
C ARG A 195 -12.96 27.92 -7.56
N ASN A 196 -13.69 28.50 -8.48
CA ASN A 196 -14.30 27.87 -9.66
C ASN A 196 -13.26 27.61 -10.78
N SER A 197 -12.10 27.06 -10.48
CA SER A 197 -11.19 26.58 -11.49
C SER A 197 -10.84 25.14 -11.18
N ALA A 198 -11.04 24.24 -12.12
CA ALA A 198 -10.64 22.84 -12.04
C ALA A 198 -9.09 22.71 -12.17
N THR A 199 -8.34 23.46 -11.40
CA THR A 199 -6.90 23.31 -11.27
C THR A 199 -6.65 22.02 -10.52
N SER A 200 -6.06 21.04 -11.22
CA SER A 200 -5.57 19.81 -10.62
C SER A 200 -4.38 20.16 -9.75
N TYR A 201 -4.53 20.07 -8.44
CA TYR A 201 -3.41 20.23 -7.50
C TYR A 201 -3.20 18.95 -6.69
N THR A 202 -1.95 18.71 -6.35
CA THR A 202 -1.59 17.57 -5.51
C THR A 202 -1.75 17.98 -4.05
N VAL A 203 -2.67 17.32 -3.34
CA VAL A 203 -2.77 17.49 -1.89
C VAL A 203 -1.65 16.66 -1.28
N HIS A 204 -0.72 17.31 -0.60
CA HIS A 204 0.25 16.62 0.22
C HIS A 204 -0.46 16.21 1.52
N VAL A 205 -0.77 14.91 1.64
CA VAL A 205 -1.24 14.34 2.89
C VAL A 205 0.01 13.98 3.67
N PRO A 206 0.28 14.62 4.82
CA PRO A 206 1.40 14.20 5.66
C PRO A 206 1.17 12.73 6.03
N GLY A 207 1.99 11.86 5.46
CA GLY A 207 1.86 10.40 5.61
C GLY A 207 2.14 9.91 7.03
N ALA A 208 2.44 10.83 7.95
CA ALA A 208 2.95 10.45 9.22
C ALA A 208 2.45 11.32 10.35
N SER A 209 1.88 10.66 11.33
CA SER A 209 1.67 11.22 12.66
C SER A 209 2.96 11.77 13.30
N SER A 210 4.15 11.38 12.82
CA SER A 210 5.45 11.84 13.34
C SER A 210 5.69 13.35 13.22
N THR A 211 4.90 14.05 12.41
CA THR A 211 4.95 15.51 12.29
C THR A 211 4.07 16.22 13.33
N PHE A 212 3.23 15.49 14.03
CA PHE A 212 2.34 16.08 15.04
C PHE A 212 3.08 16.25 16.37
N GLU A 213 2.95 17.41 17.00
CA GLU A 213 3.54 17.70 18.31
C GLU A 213 2.97 16.78 19.40
N TRP A 214 1.72 16.33 19.23
CA TRP A 214 1.03 15.39 20.14
C TRP A 214 1.30 13.91 19.87
N TYR A 215 2.26 13.57 18.99
CA TYR A 215 2.67 12.21 18.74
C TYR A 215 4.01 11.89 19.41
N ALA A 216 3.96 11.07 20.46
CA ALA A 216 5.11 10.70 21.29
C ALA A 216 5.39 9.19 21.25
N PRO A 217 5.89 8.62 20.13
CA PRO A 217 6.06 7.17 19.96
C PRO A 217 7.12 6.57 20.90
N SER A 218 8.08 7.36 21.38
CA SER A 218 9.19 6.87 22.21
C SER A 218 8.72 6.26 23.55
N ILE A 219 7.63 6.74 24.10
CA ILE A 219 7.06 6.29 25.38
C ILE A 219 6.25 4.99 25.18
N HIS A 220 5.70 4.80 23.97
CA HIS A 220 4.81 3.71 23.63
C HIS A 220 5.46 2.73 22.63
N SER A 221 6.77 2.53 22.74
CA SER A 221 7.53 1.64 21.87
C SER A 221 8.06 0.41 22.62
N PHE A 222 8.03 -0.73 21.97
CA PHE A 222 8.42 -2.03 22.51
C PHE A 222 9.46 -2.68 21.61
N THR A 223 10.58 -3.05 22.20
CA THR A 223 11.69 -3.72 21.50
C THR A 223 11.59 -5.24 21.51
N THR A 224 10.65 -5.80 22.30
CA THR A 224 10.45 -7.25 22.42
C THR A 224 8.98 -7.61 22.32
N LEU A 225 8.71 -8.81 21.79
CA LEU A 225 7.34 -9.34 21.71
C LEU A 225 6.74 -9.58 23.10
N ALA A 226 7.57 -9.94 24.09
CA ALA A 226 7.11 -10.15 25.46
C ALA A 226 6.56 -8.85 26.06
N ALA A 227 7.32 -7.75 25.98
CA ALA A 227 6.88 -6.46 26.48
C ALA A 227 5.61 -5.96 25.78
N ALA A 228 5.52 -6.17 24.47
CA ALA A 228 4.32 -5.80 23.68
C ALA A 228 3.09 -6.65 24.06
N ARG A 229 3.30 -7.92 24.43
CA ARG A 229 2.24 -8.81 24.93
C ARG A 229 1.77 -8.40 26.30
N ASP A 230 2.71 -8.10 27.21
CA ASP A 230 2.40 -7.66 28.58
C ASP A 230 1.61 -6.35 28.57
N ALA A 231 1.85 -5.49 27.59
CA ALA A 231 1.08 -4.27 27.34
C ALA A 231 -0.28 -4.51 26.64
N GLY A 232 -0.59 -5.76 26.26
CA GLY A 232 -1.84 -6.11 25.55
C GLY A 232 -1.91 -5.63 24.09
N MET A 233 -0.82 -5.08 23.56
CA MET A 233 -0.78 -4.50 22.23
C MET A 233 -0.59 -5.56 21.14
N TRP A 234 0.24 -6.59 21.39
CA TRP A 234 0.59 -7.62 20.41
C TRP A 234 0.62 -9.00 21.05
N ASP A 235 -0.20 -9.93 20.60
CA ASP A 235 -0.34 -11.29 21.17
C ASP A 235 0.15 -12.40 20.25
N TYR A 236 0.49 -12.09 18.99
CA TYR A 236 0.96 -13.08 18.04
C TYR A 236 2.47 -13.37 18.21
N PRO A 237 2.92 -14.69 18.17
CA PRO A 237 2.12 -15.92 18.07
C PRO A 237 1.62 -16.39 19.46
N GLU A 238 0.35 -16.77 19.56
CA GLU A 238 -0.24 -17.32 20.79
C GLU A 238 -0.45 -18.84 20.67
N THR A 239 -1.05 -19.28 19.57
CA THR A 239 -1.43 -20.68 19.35
C THR A 239 -0.29 -21.51 18.76
N PRO A 240 -0.32 -22.87 18.89
CA PRO A 240 0.66 -23.77 18.25
C PRO A 240 0.71 -23.55 16.72
N ALA A 241 -0.45 -23.38 16.05
CA ALA A 241 -0.53 -23.10 14.64
C ALA A 241 0.21 -21.81 14.25
N GLN A 242 0.06 -20.76 15.04
CA GLN A 242 0.77 -19.50 14.80
C GLN A 242 2.28 -19.63 15.01
N ARG A 243 2.71 -20.40 16.05
CA ARG A 243 4.14 -20.68 16.26
C ARG A 243 4.74 -21.49 15.12
N ALA A 244 3.99 -22.47 14.60
CA ALA A 244 4.40 -23.24 13.42
C ALA A 244 4.56 -22.34 12.19
N ARG A 245 3.61 -21.42 11.94
CA ARG A 245 3.71 -20.44 10.86
C ARG A 245 4.94 -19.55 10.99
N CYS A 246 5.22 -19.01 12.18
CA CYS A 246 6.43 -18.23 12.41
C CYS A 246 7.70 -19.04 12.16
N ALA A 247 7.74 -20.30 12.58
CA ALA A 247 8.89 -21.18 12.38
C ALA A 247 9.12 -21.47 10.89
N VAL A 248 8.08 -21.85 10.15
CA VAL A 248 8.15 -22.12 8.71
C VAL A 248 8.52 -20.85 7.95
N PHE A 249 7.92 -19.71 8.29
CA PHE A 249 8.25 -18.43 7.67
C PHE A 249 9.73 -18.09 7.84
N ARG A 250 10.23 -18.22 9.06
CA ARG A 250 11.65 -17.99 9.37
C ARG A 250 12.57 -18.93 8.60
N ASP A 251 12.27 -20.22 8.56
CA ASP A 251 13.07 -21.21 7.87
C ASP A 251 13.19 -20.92 6.37
N LEU A 252 12.06 -20.65 5.70
CA LEU A 252 12.06 -20.27 4.30
C LEU A 252 12.80 -18.93 4.06
N TRP A 253 12.64 -17.98 4.97
CA TRP A 253 13.35 -16.70 4.89
C TRP A 253 14.87 -16.88 5.06
N GLU A 254 15.32 -17.72 5.97
CA GLU A 254 16.75 -18.03 6.19
C GLU A 254 17.37 -18.74 4.98
N GLN A 255 16.57 -19.54 4.25
CA GLN A 255 16.96 -20.13 2.97
C GLN A 255 17.03 -19.10 1.82
N GLY A 256 16.66 -17.85 2.03
CA GLY A 256 16.78 -16.77 1.05
C GLY A 256 15.54 -16.49 0.21
N TYR A 257 14.44 -17.16 0.50
CA TYR A 257 13.18 -16.92 -0.23
C TYR A 257 12.49 -15.63 0.22
N PHE A 258 11.69 -15.08 -0.70
CA PHE A 258 10.69 -14.07 -0.40
C PHE A 258 9.33 -14.76 -0.25
N MET A 259 8.51 -14.30 0.68
CA MET A 259 7.17 -14.84 0.89
C MET A 259 6.11 -13.75 0.73
N GLY A 260 4.94 -14.16 0.28
CA GLY A 260 3.72 -13.38 0.26
C GLY A 260 2.53 -14.23 0.66
N GLY A 261 1.36 -13.61 0.89
CA GLY A 261 0.14 -14.35 1.26
C GLY A 261 -0.30 -15.33 0.17
N GLY A 262 -0.46 -16.61 0.53
CA GLY A 262 -0.80 -17.71 -0.36
C GLY A 262 -2.28 -18.10 -0.37
N PHE A 263 -3.12 -17.48 0.44
CA PHE A 263 -4.52 -17.87 0.66
C PHE A 263 -5.33 -18.09 -0.63
N LYS A 264 -5.17 -17.21 -1.63
CA LYS A 264 -5.85 -17.34 -2.92
C LYS A 264 -5.41 -18.56 -3.74
N PHE A 265 -4.31 -19.18 -3.36
CA PHE A 265 -3.70 -20.33 -4.04
C PHE A 265 -3.77 -21.61 -3.19
N GLY A 266 -4.52 -21.58 -2.09
CA GLY A 266 -4.77 -22.73 -1.22
C GLY A 266 -3.63 -23.09 -0.28
N GLY A 267 -2.79 -22.14 0.11
CA GLY A 267 -1.76 -22.29 1.13
C GLY A 267 -1.57 -21.02 1.94
N GLU A 268 -0.73 -21.06 2.96
CA GLU A 268 -0.40 -19.90 3.78
C GLU A 268 0.50 -18.93 3.02
N TYR A 269 1.49 -19.44 2.28
CA TYR A 269 2.47 -18.58 1.62
C TYR A 269 2.62 -18.90 0.13
N LEU A 270 2.85 -17.85 -0.65
CA LEU A 270 3.52 -17.94 -1.95
C LEU A 270 5.01 -17.75 -1.72
N VAL A 271 5.82 -18.67 -2.24
CA VAL A 271 7.28 -18.68 -2.05
C VAL A 271 7.96 -18.33 -3.38
N TYR A 272 8.80 -17.31 -3.34
CA TYR A 272 9.46 -16.74 -4.50
C TYR A 272 10.97 -16.92 -4.39
N PRO A 273 11.67 -17.32 -5.47
CA PRO A 273 13.12 -17.47 -5.48
C PRO A 273 13.87 -16.13 -5.44
N GLY A 274 13.17 -15.04 -5.58
CA GLY A 274 13.70 -13.67 -5.55
C GLY A 274 12.58 -12.65 -5.44
N ASP A 275 12.88 -11.36 -5.62
CA ASP A 275 11.91 -10.28 -5.48
C ASP A 275 10.64 -10.53 -6.33
N PRO A 276 9.44 -10.57 -5.72
CA PRO A 276 8.17 -10.78 -6.42
C PRO A 276 7.84 -9.76 -7.53
N LEU A 277 8.52 -8.62 -7.57
CA LEU A 277 8.42 -7.67 -8.69
C LEU A 277 9.10 -8.19 -9.97
N ARG A 278 10.02 -9.17 -9.84
CA ARG A 278 10.81 -9.71 -10.96
C ARG A 278 10.54 -11.18 -11.21
N TYR A 279 10.12 -11.91 -10.17
CA TYR A 279 9.98 -13.36 -10.20
C TYR A 279 8.55 -13.77 -9.87
N HIS A 280 8.06 -14.79 -10.54
CA HIS A 280 6.84 -15.48 -10.12
C HIS A 280 7.13 -16.41 -8.95
N SER A 281 6.12 -16.69 -8.12
CA SER A 281 6.24 -17.71 -7.08
C SER A 281 6.39 -19.10 -7.71
N HIS A 282 7.36 -19.85 -7.20
CA HIS A 282 7.57 -21.24 -7.63
C HIS A 282 6.73 -22.22 -6.81
N PHE A 283 6.48 -21.86 -5.54
CA PHE A 283 5.77 -22.76 -4.63
C PHE A 283 4.59 -22.06 -3.97
N VAL A 284 3.61 -22.89 -3.60
CA VAL A 284 2.56 -22.57 -2.61
C VAL A 284 2.88 -23.40 -1.39
N ALA A 285 3.05 -22.78 -0.23
CA ALA A 285 3.40 -23.49 1.00
C ALA A 285 2.21 -23.56 1.94
N SER A 286 1.95 -24.76 2.47
CA SER A 286 1.03 -25.01 3.57
C SER A 286 1.78 -25.48 4.82
N VAL A 287 1.38 -24.98 5.97
CA VAL A 287 2.02 -25.25 7.25
C VAL A 287 1.30 -26.40 7.97
N ILE A 288 2.07 -27.41 8.36
CA ILE A 288 1.62 -28.50 9.20
C ILE A 288 2.12 -28.22 10.61
N GLU A 289 1.21 -28.13 11.57
CA GLU A 289 1.49 -27.67 12.94
C GLU A 289 2.40 -28.60 13.74
N SER A 290 2.36 -29.90 13.42
CA SER A 290 3.16 -30.92 14.09
C SER A 290 3.26 -32.17 13.24
N PRO A 291 4.27 -33.03 13.49
CA PRO A 291 4.41 -34.33 12.82
C PRO A 291 3.22 -35.29 13.06
N ALA A 292 2.43 -35.07 14.12
CA ALA A 292 1.26 -35.86 14.44
C ALA A 292 -0.04 -35.30 13.84
N ALA A 293 0.03 -34.17 13.16
CA ALA A 293 -1.15 -33.57 12.54
C ALA A 293 -1.70 -34.45 11.41
N PRO A 294 -3.00 -34.79 11.41
CA PRO A 294 -3.56 -35.66 10.37
C PRO A 294 -3.64 -34.94 9.04
N LEU A 295 -3.10 -35.54 8.00
CA LEU A 295 -3.28 -35.13 6.62
C LEU A 295 -4.36 -35.97 5.96
N ARG A 296 -5.39 -35.33 5.44
CA ARG A 296 -6.44 -36.03 4.71
C ARG A 296 -6.00 -36.31 3.27
N PRO A 297 -6.21 -37.51 2.73
CA PRO A 297 -5.83 -37.82 1.35
C PRO A 297 -6.42 -36.83 0.32
N MET A 298 -7.63 -36.32 0.57
CA MET A 298 -8.27 -35.35 -0.31
C MET A 298 -7.56 -33.99 -0.31
N GLU A 299 -6.92 -33.61 0.80
CA GLU A 299 -6.12 -32.38 0.88
C GLU A 299 -4.87 -32.50 0.01
N ILE A 300 -4.20 -33.63 0.02
CA ILE A 300 -3.03 -33.93 -0.83
C ILE A 300 -3.42 -33.82 -2.30
N ILE A 301 -4.56 -34.43 -2.69
CA ILE A 301 -5.06 -34.35 -4.05
C ILE A 301 -5.41 -32.90 -4.43
N ALA A 302 -6.04 -32.15 -3.54
CA ALA A 302 -6.38 -30.76 -3.77
C ALA A 302 -5.11 -29.90 -3.96
N HIS A 303 -4.12 -30.08 -3.13
CA HIS A 303 -2.84 -29.37 -3.25
C HIS A 303 -2.12 -29.67 -4.59
N GLY A 304 -2.08 -30.94 -5.01
CA GLY A 304 -1.51 -31.31 -6.31
C GLY A 304 -2.26 -30.67 -7.48
N ARG A 305 -3.58 -30.64 -7.46
CA ARG A 305 -4.40 -30.01 -8.50
C ARG A 305 -4.25 -28.50 -8.54
N LEU A 306 -4.25 -27.85 -7.38
CA LEU A 306 -4.04 -26.39 -7.29
C LEU A 306 -2.65 -26.01 -7.77
N GLY A 307 -1.63 -26.77 -7.39
CA GLY A 307 -0.26 -26.60 -7.86
C GLY A 307 -0.19 -26.64 -9.39
N THR A 308 -0.74 -27.70 -9.99
CA THR A 308 -0.78 -27.86 -11.45
C THR A 308 -1.55 -26.72 -12.14
N GLY A 309 -2.75 -26.38 -11.63
CA GLY A 309 -3.57 -25.30 -12.18
C GLY A 309 -2.90 -23.93 -12.17
N THR A 310 -2.02 -23.71 -11.19
CA THR A 310 -1.28 -22.45 -11.04
C THR A 310 0.16 -22.51 -11.52
N LYS A 311 0.60 -23.64 -12.09
CA LYS A 311 1.99 -23.91 -12.53
C LYS A 311 3.00 -23.73 -11.41
N LYS A 312 2.71 -24.27 -10.23
CA LYS A 312 3.53 -24.20 -9.01
C LYS A 312 3.59 -25.59 -8.38
N ALA A 313 4.68 -25.90 -7.71
CA ALA A 313 4.71 -27.02 -6.79
C ALA A 313 4.09 -26.64 -5.46
N HIS A 314 3.44 -27.59 -4.79
CA HIS A 314 2.91 -27.35 -3.46
C HIS A 314 3.88 -27.90 -2.41
N LEU A 315 4.28 -27.04 -1.45
CA LEU A 315 5.11 -27.44 -0.33
C LEU A 315 4.25 -27.68 0.90
N LEU A 316 4.39 -28.85 1.51
CA LEU A 316 3.92 -29.08 2.87
C LEU A 316 5.11 -28.86 3.80
N CYS A 317 4.99 -27.89 4.70
CA CYS A 317 6.04 -27.49 5.62
C CYS A 317 5.65 -27.95 7.03
N GLU A 318 6.24 -29.04 7.50
CA GLU A 318 5.96 -29.65 8.80
C GLU A 318 6.86 -29.06 9.87
N TRP A 319 6.26 -28.47 10.91
CA TRP A 319 6.98 -27.97 12.07
C TRP A 319 7.04 -29.00 13.18
N ASN A 320 8.23 -29.27 13.65
CA ASN A 320 8.47 -30.08 14.87
C ASN A 320 8.88 -29.14 16.01
N GLU A 321 7.98 -28.90 16.96
CA GLU A 321 8.21 -27.96 18.05
C GLU A 321 9.27 -28.47 19.05
N GLU A 322 9.38 -29.79 19.26
CA GLU A 322 10.37 -30.39 20.17
C GLU A 322 11.79 -30.30 19.60
N LYS A 323 11.93 -30.60 18.30
CA LYS A 323 13.23 -30.59 17.61
C LYS A 323 13.60 -29.20 17.08
N LYS A 324 12.66 -28.24 17.08
CA LYS A 324 12.82 -26.90 16.47
C LYS A 324 13.27 -26.99 15.00
N THR A 325 12.71 -27.91 14.24
CA THR A 325 13.04 -28.18 12.83
C THR A 325 11.82 -28.09 11.94
N VAL A 326 12.02 -27.61 10.71
CA VAL A 326 11.02 -27.64 9.65
C VAL A 326 11.42 -28.69 8.62
N THR A 327 10.47 -29.54 8.23
CA THR A 327 10.65 -30.52 7.14
C THR A 327 9.75 -30.13 5.97
N HIS A 328 10.30 -30.13 4.77
CA HIS A 328 9.58 -29.75 3.55
C HIS A 328 9.29 -30.98 2.68
N TYR A 329 8.05 -31.11 2.24
CA TYR A 329 7.61 -32.12 1.28
C TYR A 329 7.03 -31.40 0.05
N SER A 330 7.53 -31.73 -1.14
CA SER A 330 7.00 -31.19 -2.39
C SER A 330 5.94 -32.13 -2.97
N ILE A 331 4.80 -31.56 -3.36
CA ILE A 331 3.72 -32.29 -4.03
C ILE A 331 3.59 -31.73 -5.44
N GLU A 332 3.78 -32.60 -6.42
CA GLU A 332 3.55 -32.32 -7.82
C GLU A 332 2.61 -33.37 -8.41
N TRP A 333 1.76 -32.96 -9.34
CA TRP A 333 0.90 -33.88 -10.03
C TRP A 333 1.67 -34.55 -11.16
N ALA A 334 1.79 -35.87 -11.12
CA ALA A 334 2.38 -36.61 -12.20
C ALA A 334 1.49 -36.53 -13.45
N GLY A 335 1.94 -35.88 -14.49
CA GLY A 335 1.32 -35.95 -15.81
C GLY A 335 1.58 -37.35 -16.39
N PHE A 336 0.55 -37.99 -16.92
CA PHE A 336 0.77 -39.06 -17.87
C PHE A 336 1.24 -38.37 -19.15
N GLY A 337 2.51 -38.58 -19.53
CA GLY A 337 3.19 -37.98 -20.66
C GLY A 337 2.47 -38.15 -22.01
#